data_7e3fd3592a0b5bac9953530f2acf1248
#
_entry.id   7e3fd3592a0b5bac9953530f2acf1248
#
_cell.length_a   1.000
_cell.length_b   1.000
_cell.length_c   1.000
_cell.angle_alpha   90.00
_cell.angle_beta   90.00
_cell.angle_gamma   90.00
#
_symmetry.space_group_name_H-M   'P 1'
#
loop_
_entity.id
_entity.type
_entity.pdbx_description
1 polymer ?
#
loop_
_entity_poly.entity_id
_entity_poly.type
_entity_poly.pdbx_seq_one_letter_code
_entity_poly.pdbx_strand_id
1 'polypeptide(L)'
;MEYIEVTGGNPLRGSIRPAAAKNSVLPLLAATLLCAQPCTLRRVPLLRDVQTSLDLLRAVGSGAAWAGQDLVTHPARQISGRVPTALAGAMRGSVFYLAPLLTRAGWGRAAAAGRVQTGAAAH
;
A
#
# COMPACT_ATOMS: atom_id res chain seq x y z
N MET A 1 23.28 -23.11 11.61
CA MET A 1 21.86 -23.40 11.93
C MET A 1 21.30 -22.25 12.74
N GLU A 2 20.30 -21.58 12.23
CA GLU A 2 19.63 -20.55 12.97
C GLU A 2 18.60 -21.15 13.90
N TYR A 3 18.54 -20.66 15.12
CA TYR A 3 17.54 -21.07 16.10
C TYR A 3 17.18 -19.89 16.99
N ILE A 4 16.01 -20.00 17.61
CA ILE A 4 15.54 -19.02 18.57
C ILE A 4 15.64 -19.65 19.95
N GLU A 5 16.36 -18.97 20.85
CA GLU A 5 16.47 -19.40 22.22
C GLU A 5 15.58 -18.52 23.10
N VAL A 6 14.71 -19.14 23.87
CA VAL A 6 13.78 -18.42 24.76
C VAL A 6 14.02 -18.87 26.20
N THR A 7 14.34 -17.90 27.05
CA THR A 7 14.47 -18.13 28.49
C THR A 7 13.31 -17.45 29.18
N GLY A 8 12.44 -18.23 29.78
CA GLY A 8 11.28 -17.72 30.51
C GLY A 8 11.58 -17.41 31.98
N GLY A 9 10.55 -17.02 32.71
CA GLY A 9 10.62 -16.79 34.13
C GLY A 9 11.02 -15.38 34.56
N ASN A 10 11.24 -14.48 33.62
CA ASN A 10 11.59 -13.09 33.87
C ASN A 10 10.34 -12.21 33.83
N PRO A 11 10.00 -11.46 34.90
CA PRO A 11 8.88 -10.56 34.85
C PRO A 11 9.18 -9.38 33.90
N LEU A 12 8.22 -9.03 33.08
CA LEU A 12 8.32 -7.90 32.18
C LEU A 12 7.60 -6.68 32.78
N ARG A 13 8.29 -5.54 32.80
CA ARG A 13 7.73 -4.28 33.27
C ARG A 13 8.10 -3.18 32.30
N GLY A 14 7.13 -2.34 31.97
CA GLY A 14 7.32 -1.23 31.08
C GLY A 14 6.14 -1.03 30.17
N SER A 15 6.22 -0.02 29.33
CA SER A 15 5.23 0.20 28.30
C SER A 15 5.90 0.23 26.93
N ILE A 16 5.21 -0.30 25.95
CA ILE A 16 5.68 -0.31 24.59
C ILE A 16 4.56 0.17 23.68
N ARG A 17 4.92 1.00 22.70
CA ARG A 17 3.98 1.43 21.68
C ARG A 17 4.07 0.46 20.51
N PRO A 18 2.98 -0.25 20.16
CA PRO A 18 3.01 -1.15 19.02
C PRO A 18 3.37 -0.41 17.73
N ALA A 19 4.14 -1.06 16.88
CA ALA A 19 4.39 -0.56 15.53
C ALA A 19 3.12 -0.69 14.68
N ALA A 20 2.98 0.18 13.68
CA ALA A 20 1.89 0.07 12.73
C ALA A 20 2.02 -1.23 11.93
N ALA A 21 0.89 -1.88 11.68
CA ALA A 21 0.87 -3.17 11.00
C ALA A 21 0.93 -2.99 9.48
N LYS A 22 1.82 -3.74 8.82
CA LYS A 22 1.91 -3.76 7.35
C LYS A 22 0.57 -4.12 6.71
N ASN A 23 -0.13 -5.11 7.27
CA ASN A 23 -1.38 -5.60 6.69
C ASN A 23 -2.50 -4.55 6.72
N SER A 24 -2.43 -3.57 7.60
CA SER A 24 -3.36 -2.44 7.62
C SER A 24 -2.92 -1.33 6.68
N VAL A 25 -1.64 -1.08 6.59
CA VAL A 25 -1.09 0.04 5.83
C VAL A 25 -1.32 -0.14 4.32
N LEU A 26 -1.12 -1.33 3.79
CA LEU A 26 -1.23 -1.56 2.34
C LEU A 26 -2.64 -1.29 1.81
N PRO A 27 -3.72 -1.81 2.42
CA PRO A 27 -5.07 -1.44 1.98
C PRO A 27 -5.38 0.04 2.18
N LEU A 28 -4.89 0.66 3.25
CA LEU A 28 -5.11 2.09 3.49
C LEU A 28 -4.45 2.94 2.40
N LEU A 29 -3.24 2.60 1.98
CA LEU A 29 -2.57 3.30 0.88
C LEU A 29 -3.37 3.19 -0.41
N ALA A 30 -3.90 2.01 -0.72
CA ALA A 30 -4.75 1.85 -1.89
C ALA A 30 -6.03 2.69 -1.77
N ALA A 31 -6.62 2.75 -0.58
CA ALA A 31 -7.83 3.53 -0.33
C ALA A 31 -7.62 5.03 -0.49
N THR A 32 -6.39 5.54 -0.34
CA THR A 32 -6.10 6.96 -0.54
C THR A 32 -6.39 7.42 -1.98
N LEU A 33 -6.41 6.51 -2.94
CA LEU A 33 -6.78 6.83 -4.31
C LEU A 33 -8.24 7.29 -4.43
N LEU A 34 -9.09 6.92 -3.50
CA LEU A 34 -10.51 7.32 -3.49
C LEU A 34 -10.73 8.69 -2.86
N CYS A 35 -9.71 9.26 -2.22
CA CYS A 35 -9.85 10.52 -1.50
C CYS A 35 -9.67 11.71 -2.44
N ALA A 36 -10.51 12.72 -2.27
CA ALA A 36 -10.40 14.00 -3.00
C ALA A 36 -9.47 14.99 -2.31
N GLN A 37 -9.05 14.69 -1.09
CA GLN A 37 -8.19 15.53 -0.26
C GLN A 37 -6.90 14.80 0.07
N PRO A 38 -5.82 15.52 0.41
CA PRO A 38 -4.61 14.87 0.91
C PRO A 38 -4.90 14.03 2.14
N CYS A 39 -4.25 12.87 2.22
CA CYS A 39 -4.36 11.96 3.35
C CYS A 39 -3.03 11.86 4.07
N THR A 40 -3.06 11.82 5.39
CA THR A 40 -1.88 11.60 6.21
C THR A 40 -2.04 10.28 6.95
N LEU A 41 -1.11 9.38 6.72
CA LEU A 41 -0.99 8.12 7.45
C LEU A 41 0.14 8.26 8.45
N ARG A 42 -0.18 8.15 9.73
CA ARG A 42 0.81 8.39 10.79
C ARG A 42 1.58 7.12 11.12
N ARG A 43 2.88 7.30 11.35
CA ARG A 43 3.78 6.23 11.82
C ARG A 43 3.71 4.99 10.93
N VAL A 44 3.92 5.20 9.65
CA VAL A 44 3.94 4.13 8.67
C VAL A 44 5.27 3.38 8.79
N PRO A 45 5.25 2.04 8.89
CA PRO A 45 6.49 1.28 8.97
C PRO A 45 7.27 1.37 7.65
N LEU A 46 8.59 1.51 7.76
CA LEU A 46 9.46 1.60 6.61
C LEU A 46 9.77 0.19 6.09
N LEU A 47 8.86 -0.35 5.30
CA LEU A 47 8.95 -1.70 4.76
C LEU A 47 9.03 -1.65 3.24
N ARG A 48 9.61 -2.70 2.65
CA ARG A 48 9.72 -2.83 1.18
C ARG A 48 8.35 -2.73 0.50
N ASP A 49 7.35 -3.45 1.01
CA ASP A 49 6.02 -3.44 0.43
C ASP A 49 5.37 -2.06 0.49
N VAL A 50 5.64 -1.29 1.54
CA VAL A 50 5.17 0.09 1.64
C VAL A 50 5.83 0.94 0.55
N GLN A 51 7.15 0.81 0.38
CA GLN A 51 7.85 1.56 -0.67
C GLN A 51 7.34 1.19 -2.06
N THR A 52 7.12 -0.10 -2.32
CA THR A 52 6.55 -0.57 -3.58
C THR A 52 5.14 0.00 -3.78
N SER A 53 4.34 0.06 -2.72
CA SER A 53 3.01 0.64 -2.77
C SER A 53 3.05 2.14 -3.11
N LEU A 54 4.02 2.87 -2.57
CA LEU A 54 4.22 4.28 -2.93
C LEU A 54 4.59 4.44 -4.40
N ASP A 55 5.42 3.56 -4.91
CA ASP A 55 5.79 3.58 -6.32
C ASP A 55 4.56 3.30 -7.21
N LEU A 56 3.68 2.40 -6.77
CA LEU A 56 2.40 2.16 -7.45
C LEU A 56 1.51 3.41 -7.46
N LEU A 57 1.37 4.08 -6.33
CA LEU A 57 0.59 5.31 -6.23
C LEU A 57 1.11 6.37 -7.20
N ARG A 58 2.41 6.56 -7.23
CA ARG A 58 3.04 7.53 -8.14
C ARG A 58 2.87 7.13 -9.59
N ALA A 59 2.97 5.84 -9.89
CA ALA A 59 2.83 5.33 -11.26
C ALA A 59 1.43 5.56 -11.83
N VAL A 60 0.40 5.51 -11.00
CA VAL A 60 -0.98 5.78 -11.44
C VAL A 60 -1.36 7.26 -11.38
N GLY A 61 -0.47 8.11 -10.90
CA GLY A 61 -0.64 9.56 -10.94
C GLY A 61 -0.85 10.23 -9.59
N SER A 62 -0.93 9.48 -8.49
CA SER A 62 -1.09 10.04 -7.16
C SER A 62 0.27 10.47 -6.59
N GLY A 63 0.32 11.60 -5.89
CA GLY A 63 1.51 12.01 -5.17
C GLY A 63 1.60 11.33 -3.82
N ALA A 64 2.83 11.05 -3.39
CA ALA A 64 3.08 10.52 -2.06
C ALA A 64 4.46 10.95 -1.59
N ALA A 65 4.57 11.38 -0.35
CA ALA A 65 5.83 11.83 0.23
C ALA A 65 5.88 11.53 1.72
N TRP A 66 7.07 11.23 2.19
CA TRP A 66 7.32 11.07 3.61
C TRP A 66 7.45 12.43 4.29
N ALA A 67 6.85 12.53 5.47
CA ALA A 67 7.01 13.65 6.39
C ALA A 67 7.42 13.06 7.74
N GLY A 68 8.73 12.86 7.94
CA GLY A 68 9.23 12.10 9.08
C GLY A 68 8.81 10.64 9.00
N GLN A 69 8.08 10.17 9.98
CA GLN A 69 7.52 8.81 10.00
C GLN A 69 6.10 8.75 9.42
N ASP A 70 5.56 9.89 9.04
CA ASP A 70 4.23 9.98 8.46
C ASP A 70 4.32 9.99 6.95
N LEU A 71 3.26 9.56 6.32
CA LEU A 71 3.15 9.51 4.88
C LEU A 71 1.98 10.35 4.43
N VAL A 72 2.25 11.33 3.56
CA VAL A 72 1.23 12.21 3.01
C VAL A 72 0.99 11.84 1.56
N THR A 73 -0.26 11.57 1.22
CA THR A 73 -0.67 11.32 -0.15
C THR A 73 -1.43 12.52 -0.70
N HIS A 74 -1.27 12.78 -1.98
CA HIS A 74 -1.94 13.87 -2.67
C HIS A 74 -2.80 13.31 -3.80
N PRO A 75 -4.08 13.69 -3.88
CA PRO A 75 -4.96 13.17 -4.92
C PRO A 75 -4.54 13.63 -6.30
N ALA A 76 -4.68 12.74 -7.28
CA ALA A 76 -4.49 13.07 -8.68
C ALA A 76 -5.84 13.43 -9.30
N ARG A 77 -5.85 14.36 -10.24
CA ARG A 77 -7.06 14.68 -11.01
C ARG A 77 -7.47 13.53 -11.90
N GLN A 78 -6.50 12.91 -12.54
CA GLN A 78 -6.71 11.75 -13.40
C GLN A 78 -5.79 10.64 -12.94
N ILE A 79 -6.32 9.45 -12.92
CA ILE A 79 -5.61 8.25 -12.52
C ILE A 79 -5.53 7.29 -13.70
N SER A 80 -4.33 6.77 -13.95
CA SER A 80 -4.14 5.68 -14.91
C SER A 80 -4.53 4.37 -14.27
N GLY A 81 -5.39 3.59 -14.93
CA GLY A 81 -5.68 2.22 -14.49
C GLY A 81 -4.57 1.22 -14.78
N ARG A 82 -3.54 1.65 -15.51
CA ARG A 82 -2.43 0.80 -15.90
C ARG A 82 -1.35 0.81 -14.82
N VAL A 83 -1.20 -0.31 -14.14
CA VAL A 83 -0.13 -0.51 -13.17
C VAL A 83 1.06 -1.16 -13.90
N PRO A 84 2.29 -0.60 -13.79
CA PRO A 84 3.45 -1.23 -14.40
C PRO A 84 3.62 -2.67 -13.92
N THR A 85 3.90 -3.58 -14.85
CA THR A 85 3.99 -5.01 -14.54
C THR A 85 5.06 -5.30 -13.49
N ALA A 86 6.17 -4.58 -13.53
CA ALA A 86 7.24 -4.76 -12.55
C ALA A 86 6.79 -4.44 -11.13
N LEU A 87 5.97 -3.39 -10.97
CA LEU A 87 5.45 -3.00 -9.65
C LEU A 87 4.31 -3.92 -9.21
N ALA A 88 3.42 -4.27 -10.13
CA ALA A 88 2.30 -5.16 -9.84
C ALA A 88 2.77 -6.54 -9.37
N GLY A 89 3.86 -7.05 -9.97
CA GLY A 89 4.44 -8.33 -9.59
C GLY A 89 5.28 -8.32 -8.33
N ALA A 90 5.66 -7.14 -7.83
CA ALA A 90 6.60 -7.02 -6.72
C ALA A 90 5.97 -7.29 -5.36
N MET A 91 4.63 -7.24 -5.24
CA MET A 91 3.95 -7.49 -3.99
C MET A 91 2.54 -8.03 -4.23
N ARG A 92 2.07 -8.83 -3.27
CA ARG A 92 0.70 -9.38 -3.32
C ARG A 92 -0.36 -8.30 -3.11
N GLY A 93 -0.03 -7.26 -2.35
CA GLY A 93 -0.96 -6.18 -2.03
C GLY A 93 -1.41 -5.36 -3.23
N SER A 94 -0.83 -5.57 -4.41
CA SER A 94 -1.26 -4.87 -5.63
C SER A 94 -2.73 -5.13 -5.96
N VAL A 95 -3.30 -6.24 -5.54
CA VAL A 95 -4.71 -6.56 -5.75
C VAL A 95 -5.64 -5.56 -5.06
N PHE A 96 -5.21 -4.94 -3.96
CA PHE A 96 -5.99 -3.92 -3.27
C PHE A 96 -6.26 -2.68 -4.13
N TYR A 97 -5.48 -2.48 -5.19
CA TYR A 97 -5.64 -1.33 -6.07
C TYR A 97 -6.73 -1.52 -7.12
N LEU A 98 -7.24 -2.75 -7.29
CA LEU A 98 -8.26 -3.01 -8.32
C LEU A 98 -9.51 -2.16 -8.12
N ALA A 99 -10.09 -2.17 -6.93
CA ALA A 99 -11.31 -1.44 -6.67
C ALA A 99 -11.15 0.08 -6.81
N PRO A 100 -10.12 0.71 -6.21
CA PRO A 100 -9.89 2.13 -6.43
C PRO A 100 -9.62 2.50 -7.89
N LEU A 101 -8.87 1.70 -8.61
CA LEU A 101 -8.59 1.96 -10.02
C LEU A 101 -9.83 1.84 -10.88
N LEU A 102 -10.66 0.82 -10.64
CA LEU A 102 -11.93 0.67 -11.34
C LEU A 102 -12.87 1.84 -11.06
N THR A 103 -12.91 2.30 -9.82
CA THR A 103 -13.75 3.43 -9.42
C THR A 103 -13.29 4.73 -10.06
N ARG A 104 -11.98 5.01 -10.06
CA ARG A 104 -11.41 6.27 -10.50
C ARG A 104 -11.10 6.33 -11.99
N ALA A 105 -10.57 5.23 -12.55
CA ALA A 105 -10.13 5.18 -13.96
C ALA A 105 -11.13 4.45 -14.85
N GLY A 106 -12.10 3.76 -14.30
CA GLY A 106 -13.05 2.95 -15.05
C GLY A 106 -12.51 1.58 -15.48
N TRP A 107 -11.23 1.32 -15.25
CA TRP A 107 -10.59 0.04 -15.51
C TRP A 107 -9.34 -0.09 -14.65
N GLY A 108 -8.88 -1.28 -14.46
CA GLY A 108 -7.67 -1.52 -13.70
C GLY A 108 -7.07 -2.87 -14.05
N ARG A 109 -5.78 -2.99 -13.83
CA ARG A 109 -5.04 -4.20 -14.06
C ARG A 109 -4.06 -4.39 -12.90
N ALA A 110 -4.12 -5.55 -12.26
CA ALA A 110 -3.22 -5.88 -11.18
C ALA A 110 -2.68 -7.30 -11.35
N ALA A 111 -1.51 -7.55 -10.81
CA ALA A 111 -0.97 -8.89 -10.71
C ALA A 111 -1.29 -9.45 -9.34
N ALA A 112 -1.85 -10.63 -9.31
CA ALA A 112 -1.99 -11.43 -8.09
C ALA A 112 -1.29 -12.77 -8.32
N ALA A 113 -1.36 -13.67 -7.36
CA ALA A 113 -0.71 -14.99 -7.46
C ALA A 113 -1.23 -15.85 -8.63
N GLY A 114 -1.65 -15.32 -9.71
CA GLY A 114 -2.16 -15.99 -10.88
C GLY A 114 -2.50 -15.04 -12.00
N ARG A 115 -2.01 -13.82 -11.97
CA ARG A 115 -2.23 -12.78 -12.98
C ARG A 115 -3.70 -12.62 -13.32
N VAL A 116 -4.44 -12.01 -12.42
CA VAL A 116 -5.83 -11.65 -12.70
C VAL A 116 -5.86 -10.37 -13.50
N GLN A 117 -6.40 -10.43 -14.69
CA GLN A 117 -6.78 -9.24 -15.44
C GLN A 117 -8.28 -9.04 -15.27
N THR A 118 -8.63 -7.98 -14.59
CA THR A 118 -10.01 -7.51 -14.57
C THR A 118 -10.05 -6.17 -15.27
N GLY A 119 -10.74 -6.14 -16.37
CA GLY A 119 -11.03 -4.92 -17.06
C GLY A 119 -12.52 -4.79 -17.17
N ALA A 120 -13.12 -3.88 -16.43
CA ALA A 120 -14.42 -3.38 -16.76
C ALA A 120 -14.20 -2.04 -17.42
N ALA A 121 -14.39 -2.00 -18.74
CA ALA A 121 -14.38 -0.74 -19.44
C ALA A 121 -15.65 -0.01 -19.08
N ALA A 122 -15.54 1.05 -18.30
CA ALA A 122 -16.62 2.00 -18.17
C ALA A 122 -16.59 2.91 -19.40
N HIS A 123 -17.54 2.72 -20.24
CA HIS A 123 -17.73 3.58 -21.41
C HIS A 123 -18.66 4.73 -21.08
#